data_91f2ab3219032bb50c7dede97177d8ab
#
_entry.id   91f2ab3219032bb50c7dede97177d8ab
#
_cell.length_a   1.000
_cell.length_b   1.000
_cell.length_c   1.000
_cell.angle_alpha   90.00
_cell.angle_beta   90.00
_cell.angle_gamma   90.00
#
_symmetry.space_group_name_H-M   'P 1'
#
loop_
_entity.id
_entity.type
_entity.pdbx_description
1 polymer ?
#
loop_
_entity_poly.entity_id
_entity_poly.type
_entity_poly.pdbx_seq_one_letter_code
_entity_poly.pdbx_strand_id
1 'polypeptide(L)'
;MTKKAIVWIREDFRVENNEALAYASQTHELVSALYIYNPKNFDKKREAQKWWLSRSLENFSLDLKKFNISLEIQSGDELDILKNIKKEDDVSIYWSKIYEPDIINKGKKIRDLFIQNDIKYKYFKGNILVEFQEMTKDDGTPYKVFTPFWRKTEQFYISKSPTKNLKIKSKEKMINFFKKSISPKELLPKKNWYKKFEKYWNPSEDNAKKYLQELIKSKIENYGETRDIPGVSGTSKLSPFLKFGQIHVETIWKKCQDIKVKQVGYRKYINELGWREFSHSLINYFPQMLKGNLRKDFDNFPWVKNEKFLE
;
A
#
# COMPACT_ATOMS: atom_id res chain seq x y z
N MET A 1 -23.36 -25.16 1.17
CA MET A 1 -22.69 -24.44 2.27
C MET A 1 -22.46 -22.99 1.85
N THR A 2 -22.72 -22.05 2.72
CA THR A 2 -22.53 -20.61 2.49
C THR A 2 -21.03 -20.30 2.37
N LYS A 3 -20.59 -19.81 1.23
CA LYS A 3 -19.17 -19.49 0.98
C LYS A 3 -18.75 -18.23 1.75
N LYS A 4 -17.74 -18.35 2.60
CA LYS A 4 -17.23 -17.27 3.45
C LYS A 4 -15.82 -16.84 3.04
N ALA A 5 -15.50 -15.55 3.16
CA ALA A 5 -14.17 -15.04 2.93
C ALA A 5 -13.75 -13.99 3.95
N ILE A 6 -12.46 -13.99 4.28
CA ILE A 6 -11.77 -12.92 4.98
C ILE A 6 -10.83 -12.25 3.99
N VAL A 7 -10.92 -10.93 3.86
CA VAL A 7 -9.93 -10.13 3.14
C VAL A 7 -8.96 -9.51 4.15
N TRP A 8 -7.74 -10.02 4.16
CA TRP A 8 -6.70 -9.52 5.05
C TRP A 8 -6.11 -8.23 4.49
N ILE A 9 -6.57 -7.10 5.02
CA ILE A 9 -6.16 -5.73 4.68
C ILE A 9 -4.82 -5.42 5.33
N ARG A 10 -3.92 -4.79 4.58
CA ARG A 10 -2.60 -4.39 5.08
C ARG A 10 -2.25 -2.95 4.73
N GLU A 11 -1.87 -2.67 3.48
CA GLU A 11 -1.58 -1.34 2.93
C GLU A 11 -2.48 -1.07 1.71
N ASP A 12 -3.78 -1.28 1.87
CA ASP A 12 -4.78 -1.17 0.81
C ASP A 12 -6.14 -0.68 1.35
N PHE A 13 -6.10 0.40 2.16
CA PHE A 13 -7.28 1.04 2.78
C PHE A 13 -8.12 1.79 1.75
N ARG A 14 -8.66 1.09 0.77
CA ARG A 14 -9.52 1.60 -0.29
C ARG A 14 -10.51 0.53 -0.78
N VAL A 15 -11.61 0.98 -1.30
CA VAL A 15 -12.60 0.12 -1.96
C VAL A 15 -12.43 0.12 -3.49
N GLU A 16 -12.01 1.24 -4.09
CA GLU A 16 -11.76 1.32 -5.51
C GLU A 16 -10.42 0.67 -5.89
N ASN A 17 -10.42 -0.09 -6.98
CA ASN A 17 -9.23 -0.79 -7.48
C ASN A 17 -8.54 -1.66 -6.40
N ASN A 18 -9.35 -2.36 -5.58
CA ASN A 18 -8.90 -3.35 -4.60
C ASN A 18 -9.27 -4.75 -5.11
N GLU A 19 -8.30 -5.45 -5.69
CA GLU A 19 -8.54 -6.73 -6.36
C GLU A 19 -8.96 -7.82 -5.37
N ALA A 20 -8.38 -7.84 -4.17
CA ALA A 20 -8.71 -8.81 -3.14
C ALA A 20 -10.16 -8.67 -2.67
N LEU A 21 -10.61 -7.44 -2.37
CA LEU A 21 -12.00 -7.15 -1.99
C LEU A 21 -12.97 -7.45 -3.12
N ALA A 22 -12.66 -7.01 -4.33
CA ALA A 22 -13.51 -7.25 -5.50
C ALA A 22 -13.69 -8.75 -5.75
N TYR A 23 -12.60 -9.52 -5.76
CA TYR A 23 -12.65 -10.97 -5.96
C TYR A 23 -13.46 -11.67 -4.86
N ALA A 24 -13.15 -11.39 -3.58
CA ALA A 24 -13.86 -11.97 -2.45
C ALA A 24 -15.37 -11.67 -2.51
N SER A 25 -15.72 -10.41 -2.79
CA SER A 25 -17.13 -9.97 -2.85
C SER A 25 -17.92 -10.60 -4.01
N GLN A 26 -17.26 -10.93 -5.11
CA GLN A 26 -17.90 -11.53 -6.29
C GLN A 26 -18.05 -13.04 -6.17
N THR A 27 -17.19 -13.71 -5.41
CA THR A 27 -17.10 -15.17 -5.33
C THR A 27 -17.64 -15.78 -4.04
N HIS A 28 -17.90 -14.96 -3.01
CA HIS A 28 -18.38 -15.41 -1.70
C HIS A 28 -19.64 -14.65 -1.28
N GLU A 29 -20.49 -15.32 -0.53
CA GLU A 29 -21.75 -14.77 -0.02
C GLU A 29 -21.51 -13.88 1.20
N LEU A 30 -20.61 -14.31 2.09
CA LEU A 30 -20.26 -13.63 3.32
C LEU A 30 -18.79 -13.20 3.27
N VAL A 31 -18.55 -11.91 3.47
CA VAL A 31 -17.20 -11.32 3.41
C VAL A 31 -16.99 -10.39 4.59
N SER A 32 -15.84 -10.51 5.25
CA SER A 32 -15.34 -9.57 6.24
C SER A 32 -13.93 -9.12 5.86
N ALA A 33 -13.57 -7.90 6.18
CA ALA A 33 -12.21 -7.38 6.10
C ALA A 33 -11.53 -7.51 7.46
N LEU A 34 -10.30 -8.01 7.48
CA LEU A 34 -9.48 -8.17 8.69
C LEU A 34 -8.26 -7.27 8.60
N TYR A 35 -8.03 -6.42 9.58
CA TYR A 35 -6.75 -5.76 9.78
C TYR A 35 -6.08 -6.30 11.05
N ILE A 36 -4.79 -6.62 10.97
CA ILE A 36 -4.01 -7.09 12.12
C ILE A 36 -3.02 -6.01 12.50
N TYR A 37 -3.25 -5.39 13.65
CA TYR A 37 -2.36 -4.42 14.25
C TYR A 37 -1.30 -5.13 15.07
N ASN A 38 -0.04 -5.10 14.61
CA ASN A 38 1.07 -5.62 15.39
C ASN A 38 1.76 -4.46 16.11
N PRO A 39 1.66 -4.35 17.45
CA PRO A 39 2.27 -3.26 18.21
C PRO A 39 3.78 -3.13 18.04
N LYS A 40 4.47 -4.25 17.73
CA LYS A 40 5.93 -4.27 17.51
C LYS A 40 6.36 -3.49 16.27
N ASN A 41 5.45 -3.35 15.29
CA ASN A 41 5.71 -2.59 14.06
C ASN A 41 5.58 -1.08 14.26
N PHE A 42 5.01 -0.65 15.39
CA PHE A 42 4.73 0.75 15.70
C PHE A 42 5.33 1.15 17.04
N ASP A 43 6.64 1.38 17.05
CA ASP A 43 7.33 1.91 18.22
C ASP A 43 6.93 3.37 18.54
N LYS A 44 7.50 3.94 19.61
CA LYS A 44 7.23 5.32 20.04
C LYS A 44 7.58 6.38 18.97
N LYS A 45 8.49 6.06 18.03
CA LYS A 45 8.93 6.98 16.97
C LYS A 45 7.95 7.06 15.80
N ARG A 46 6.94 6.18 15.75
CA ARG A 46 5.96 6.09 14.65
C ARG A 46 4.57 6.62 15.02
N GLU A 47 4.46 7.52 15.98
CA GLU A 47 3.16 8.02 16.45
C GLU A 47 2.33 8.73 15.36
N ALA A 48 2.99 9.47 14.45
CA ALA A 48 2.29 10.09 13.32
C ALA A 48 1.67 9.03 12.38
N GLN A 49 2.38 7.92 12.17
CA GLN A 49 1.85 6.79 11.38
C GLN A 49 0.69 6.09 12.10
N LYS A 50 0.72 5.98 13.44
CA LYS A 50 -0.41 5.45 14.22
C LYS A 50 -1.65 6.30 14.07
N TRP A 51 -1.50 7.63 14.15
CA TRP A 51 -2.61 8.54 13.93
C TRP A 51 -3.19 8.36 12.51
N TRP A 52 -2.31 8.37 11.49
CA TRP A 52 -2.75 8.15 10.12
C TRP A 52 -3.49 6.82 9.95
N LEU A 53 -2.93 5.73 10.48
CA LEU A 53 -3.53 4.39 10.46
C LEU A 53 -4.90 4.38 11.14
N SER A 54 -5.02 4.95 12.34
CA SER A 54 -6.28 5.03 13.07
C SER A 54 -7.37 5.70 12.23
N ARG A 55 -7.07 6.86 11.63
CA ARG A 55 -8.02 7.59 10.78
C ARG A 55 -8.29 6.87 9.46
N SER A 56 -7.30 6.18 8.89
CA SER A 56 -7.48 5.35 7.70
C SER A 56 -8.46 4.20 7.96
N LEU A 57 -8.30 3.49 9.06
CA LEU A 57 -9.19 2.38 9.45
C LEU A 57 -10.61 2.86 9.75
N GLU A 58 -10.75 4.02 10.39
CA GLU A 58 -12.06 4.63 10.68
C GLU A 58 -12.82 4.95 9.36
N ASN A 59 -12.18 5.67 8.44
CA ASN A 59 -12.76 6.02 7.14
C ASN A 59 -13.04 4.78 6.29
N PHE A 60 -12.08 3.85 6.22
CA PHE A 60 -12.22 2.62 5.45
C PHE A 60 -13.37 1.74 5.97
N SER A 61 -13.58 1.67 7.29
CA SER A 61 -14.73 0.98 7.88
C SER A 61 -16.05 1.56 7.40
N LEU A 62 -16.15 2.89 7.28
CA LEU A 62 -17.34 3.55 6.74
C LEU A 62 -17.56 3.22 5.26
N ASP A 63 -16.49 3.16 4.48
CA ASP A 63 -16.58 2.80 3.06
C ASP A 63 -17.00 1.34 2.86
N LEU A 64 -16.45 0.41 3.64
CA LEU A 64 -16.83 -1.01 3.60
C LEU A 64 -18.29 -1.25 3.99
N LYS A 65 -18.82 -0.48 4.95
CA LYS A 65 -20.23 -0.56 5.38
C LYS A 65 -21.20 -0.30 4.24
N LYS A 66 -20.86 0.52 3.25
CA LYS A 66 -21.66 0.76 2.05
C LYS A 66 -21.91 -0.51 1.23
N PHE A 67 -21.07 -1.53 1.44
CA PHE A 67 -21.14 -2.84 0.77
C PHE A 67 -21.57 -3.97 1.71
N ASN A 68 -22.01 -3.66 2.94
CA ASN A 68 -22.30 -4.64 3.99
C ASN A 68 -21.09 -5.56 4.30
N ILE A 69 -19.88 -5.02 4.27
CA ILE A 69 -18.64 -5.69 4.66
C ILE A 69 -18.17 -5.09 5.98
N SER A 70 -17.94 -5.93 6.99
CA SER A 70 -17.39 -5.50 8.28
C SER A 70 -15.88 -5.29 8.18
N LEU A 71 -15.33 -4.39 8.99
CA LEU A 71 -13.90 -4.31 9.28
C LEU A 71 -13.65 -4.79 10.70
N GLU A 72 -12.88 -5.84 10.84
CA GLU A 72 -12.46 -6.41 12.11
C GLU A 72 -10.97 -6.09 12.33
N ILE A 73 -10.62 -5.58 13.51
CA ILE A 73 -9.25 -5.23 13.85
C ILE A 73 -8.79 -6.11 15.00
N GLN A 74 -7.76 -6.90 14.76
CA GLN A 74 -7.12 -7.75 15.77
C GLN A 74 -5.77 -7.17 16.17
N SER A 75 -5.37 -7.34 17.43
CA SER A 75 -4.06 -6.91 17.92
C SER A 75 -3.19 -8.10 18.25
N GLY A 76 -2.00 -8.19 17.66
CA GLY A 76 -1.06 -9.28 17.90
C GLY A 76 -0.15 -9.58 16.72
N ASP A 77 0.53 -10.72 16.76
CA ASP A 77 1.31 -11.23 15.64
C ASP A 77 0.39 -11.85 14.58
N GLU A 78 0.70 -11.63 13.32
CA GLU A 78 -0.14 -12.06 12.20
C GLU A 78 -0.23 -13.59 12.11
N LEU A 79 0.87 -14.32 12.36
CA LEU A 79 0.85 -15.79 12.37
C LEU A 79 -0.04 -16.32 13.49
N ASP A 80 0.04 -15.71 14.70
CA ASP A 80 -0.74 -16.15 15.85
C ASP A 80 -2.24 -15.92 15.66
N ILE A 81 -2.63 -14.84 15.01
CA ILE A 81 -4.03 -14.55 14.73
C ILE A 81 -4.56 -15.45 13.61
N LEU A 82 -3.80 -15.58 12.52
CA LEU A 82 -4.24 -16.35 11.35
C LEU A 82 -4.29 -17.86 11.60
N LYS A 83 -3.45 -18.40 12.51
CA LYS A 83 -3.52 -19.82 12.87
C LYS A 83 -4.79 -20.22 13.64
N ASN A 84 -5.52 -19.23 14.21
CA ASN A 84 -6.79 -19.49 14.86
C ASN A 84 -7.95 -19.69 13.88
N ILE A 85 -7.74 -19.40 12.58
CA ILE A 85 -8.71 -19.69 11.52
C ILE A 85 -8.52 -21.16 11.15
N LYS A 86 -9.59 -21.95 11.30
CA LYS A 86 -9.55 -23.40 11.10
C LYS A 86 -10.22 -23.79 9.78
N LYS A 87 -9.92 -25.00 9.31
CA LYS A 87 -10.56 -25.59 8.12
C LYS A 87 -12.07 -25.68 8.29
N GLU A 88 -12.54 -26.05 9.48
CA GLU A 88 -13.96 -26.20 9.81
C GLU A 88 -14.75 -24.90 9.68
N ASP A 89 -14.08 -23.76 9.70
CA ASP A 89 -14.71 -22.46 9.48
C ASP A 89 -15.17 -22.27 8.02
N ASP A 90 -14.68 -23.12 7.09
CA ASP A 90 -14.89 -23.05 5.62
C ASP A 90 -14.71 -21.62 5.08
N VAL A 91 -13.59 -21.01 5.44
CA VAL A 91 -13.24 -19.62 5.11
C VAL A 91 -12.08 -19.59 4.13
N SER A 92 -12.22 -18.82 3.07
CA SER A 92 -11.12 -18.49 2.15
C SER A 92 -10.48 -17.17 2.53
N ILE A 93 -9.14 -17.06 2.40
CA ILE A 93 -8.41 -15.86 2.79
C ILE A 93 -7.78 -15.20 1.58
N TYR A 94 -7.99 -13.89 1.44
CA TYR A 94 -7.52 -13.08 0.31
C TYR A 94 -6.74 -11.87 0.78
N TRP A 95 -5.66 -11.50 0.06
CA TRP A 95 -4.89 -10.27 0.38
C TRP A 95 -4.11 -9.73 -0.82
N SER A 96 -3.69 -8.46 -0.73
CA SER A 96 -2.76 -7.86 -1.66
C SER A 96 -1.32 -8.02 -1.19
N LYS A 97 -0.35 -8.23 -2.11
CA LYS A 97 1.08 -8.32 -1.78
C LYS A 97 1.61 -7.03 -1.16
N ILE A 98 2.59 -7.17 -0.29
CA ILE A 98 3.50 -6.12 0.15
C ILE A 98 4.91 -6.59 -0.19
N TYR A 99 5.75 -5.67 -0.63
CA TYR A 99 7.05 -5.97 -1.25
C TYR A 99 8.25 -5.69 -0.35
N GLU A 100 8.04 -5.40 0.92
CA GLU A 100 9.10 -5.27 1.91
C GLU A 100 9.66 -6.67 2.28
N PRO A 101 11.00 -6.87 2.32
CA PRO A 101 11.62 -8.19 2.47
C PRO A 101 11.15 -8.98 3.70
N ASP A 102 11.05 -8.32 4.85
CA ASP A 102 10.60 -8.96 6.09
C ASP A 102 9.14 -9.44 5.99
N ILE A 103 8.29 -8.66 5.29
CA ILE A 103 6.89 -9.01 5.07
C ILE A 103 6.76 -10.14 4.04
N ILE A 104 7.62 -10.18 3.02
CA ILE A 104 7.69 -11.30 2.06
C ILE A 104 8.04 -12.60 2.79
N ASN A 105 9.04 -12.57 3.68
CA ASN A 105 9.46 -13.75 4.45
C ASN A 105 8.37 -14.22 5.42
N LYS A 106 7.70 -13.28 6.12
CA LYS A 106 6.53 -13.62 6.94
C LYS A 106 5.39 -14.18 6.10
N GLY A 107 5.15 -13.62 4.92
CA GLY A 107 4.17 -14.11 3.96
C GLY A 107 4.39 -15.55 3.50
N LYS A 108 5.65 -16.00 3.37
CA LYS A 108 5.96 -17.41 3.10
C LYS A 108 5.48 -18.31 4.24
N LYS A 109 5.83 -17.99 5.49
CA LYS A 109 5.39 -18.73 6.68
C LYS A 109 3.86 -18.81 6.81
N ILE A 110 3.16 -17.72 6.48
CA ILE A 110 1.69 -17.69 6.50
C ILE A 110 1.10 -18.62 5.42
N ARG A 111 1.67 -18.64 4.22
CA ARG A 111 1.22 -19.57 3.18
C ARG A 111 1.46 -21.02 3.57
N ASP A 112 2.61 -21.34 4.15
CA ASP A 112 2.91 -22.68 4.66
C ASP A 112 1.91 -23.10 5.73
N LEU A 113 1.54 -22.19 6.65
CA LEU A 113 0.49 -22.39 7.64
C LEU A 113 -0.85 -22.71 6.99
N PHE A 114 -1.25 -21.99 5.95
CA PHE A 114 -2.52 -22.23 5.26
C PHE A 114 -2.53 -23.56 4.51
N ILE A 115 -1.42 -23.93 3.86
CA ILE A 115 -1.27 -25.24 3.20
C ILE A 115 -1.38 -26.37 4.23
N GLN A 116 -0.68 -26.28 5.36
CA GLN A 116 -0.72 -27.31 6.42
C GLN A 116 -2.11 -27.49 7.04
N ASN A 117 -2.93 -26.43 7.08
CA ASN A 117 -4.27 -26.46 7.65
C ASN A 117 -5.38 -26.56 6.59
N ASP A 118 -5.04 -26.82 5.33
CA ASP A 118 -5.97 -26.92 4.20
C ASP A 118 -6.92 -25.71 4.07
N ILE A 119 -6.38 -24.50 4.33
CA ILE A 119 -7.10 -23.24 4.21
C ILE A 119 -6.93 -22.70 2.80
N LYS A 120 -8.04 -22.44 2.12
CA LYS A 120 -8.05 -21.85 0.76
C LYS A 120 -7.57 -20.41 0.82
N TYR A 121 -6.61 -20.05 -0.03
CA TYR A 121 -6.14 -18.69 -0.09
C TYR A 121 -5.77 -18.24 -1.52
N LYS A 122 -5.77 -16.93 -1.74
CA LYS A 122 -5.24 -16.30 -2.94
C LYS A 122 -4.72 -14.91 -2.61
N TYR A 123 -3.63 -14.52 -3.25
CA TYR A 123 -3.09 -13.17 -3.13
C TYR A 123 -3.02 -12.49 -4.50
N PHE A 124 -3.07 -11.16 -4.47
CA PHE A 124 -3.16 -10.30 -5.65
C PHE A 124 -1.96 -9.35 -5.69
N LYS A 125 -1.77 -8.71 -6.85
CA LYS A 125 -0.75 -7.66 -6.99
C LYS A 125 -0.98 -6.57 -5.94
N GLY A 126 0.10 -6.08 -5.35
CA GLY A 126 0.05 -4.96 -4.41
C GLY A 126 0.02 -3.61 -5.12
N ASN A 127 0.29 -2.54 -4.36
CA ASN A 127 0.24 -1.17 -4.85
C ASN A 127 1.50 -0.79 -5.66
N ILE A 128 1.74 -1.51 -6.76
CA ILE A 128 2.79 -1.24 -7.76
C ILE A 128 2.21 -1.29 -9.18
N LEU A 129 2.90 -0.70 -10.14
CA LEU A 129 2.50 -0.72 -11.55
C LEU A 129 2.73 -2.09 -12.17
N VAL A 130 3.92 -2.65 -12.00
CA VAL A 130 4.35 -3.91 -12.64
C VAL A 130 5.04 -4.81 -11.61
N GLU A 131 4.77 -6.12 -11.67
CA GLU A 131 5.49 -7.10 -10.84
C GLU A 131 6.99 -7.11 -11.18
N PHE A 132 7.86 -7.17 -10.19
CA PHE A 132 9.30 -7.00 -10.41
C PHE A 132 9.93 -8.09 -11.28
N GLN A 133 9.37 -9.30 -11.23
CA GLN A 133 9.83 -10.42 -12.08
C GLN A 133 9.64 -10.15 -13.57
N GLU A 134 8.68 -9.26 -13.91
CA GLU A 134 8.43 -8.83 -15.29
C GLU A 134 9.38 -7.71 -15.73
N MET A 135 10.13 -7.09 -14.78
CA MET A 135 11.01 -5.93 -14.99
C MET A 135 12.47 -6.25 -14.74
N THR A 136 12.95 -7.33 -15.34
CA THR A 136 14.37 -7.67 -15.38
C THR A 136 14.99 -7.29 -16.73
N LYS A 137 16.32 -7.25 -16.81
CA LYS A 137 17.03 -7.17 -18.09
C LYS A 137 16.83 -8.47 -18.88
N ASP A 138 17.31 -8.50 -20.11
CA ASP A 138 17.17 -9.67 -21.00
C ASP A 138 17.98 -10.89 -20.50
N ASP A 139 19.03 -10.64 -19.70
CA ASP A 139 19.80 -11.66 -18.98
C ASP A 139 19.16 -12.15 -17.67
N GLY A 140 17.94 -11.69 -17.37
CA GLY A 140 17.21 -12.01 -16.13
C GLY A 140 17.68 -11.24 -14.89
N THR A 141 18.73 -10.41 -14.99
CA THR A 141 19.23 -9.65 -13.84
C THR A 141 18.42 -8.38 -13.59
N PRO A 142 18.33 -7.90 -12.32
CA PRO A 142 17.60 -6.69 -12.00
C PRO A 142 18.36 -5.43 -12.46
N TYR A 143 17.59 -4.37 -12.69
CA TYR A 143 18.13 -3.05 -12.95
C TYR A 143 18.72 -2.43 -11.67
N LYS A 144 19.91 -1.79 -11.79
CA LYS A 144 20.54 -1.00 -10.73
C LYS A 144 20.59 0.49 -11.04
N VAL A 145 20.02 0.90 -12.19
CA VAL A 145 19.99 2.29 -12.67
C VAL A 145 18.57 2.64 -13.08
N PHE A 146 18.12 3.81 -12.70
CA PHE A 146 16.74 4.26 -12.89
C PHE A 146 16.30 4.37 -14.34
N THR A 147 17.08 5.06 -15.18
CA THR A 147 16.64 5.40 -16.55
C THR A 147 16.29 4.17 -17.41
N PRO A 148 17.14 3.12 -17.52
CA PRO A 148 16.78 1.93 -18.29
C PRO A 148 15.62 1.15 -17.65
N PHE A 149 15.56 1.08 -16.31
CA PHE A 149 14.43 0.46 -15.61
C PHE A 149 13.12 1.15 -15.96
N TRP A 150 13.08 2.47 -15.81
CA TRP A 150 11.86 3.24 -16.02
C TRP A 150 11.38 3.20 -17.46
N ARG A 151 12.30 3.32 -18.42
CA ARG A 151 11.97 3.21 -19.85
C ARG A 151 11.27 1.88 -20.17
N LYS A 152 11.82 0.75 -19.70
CA LYS A 152 11.23 -0.58 -19.89
C LYS A 152 9.89 -0.71 -19.16
N THR A 153 9.80 -0.27 -17.93
CA THR A 153 8.57 -0.32 -17.11
C THR A 153 7.44 0.47 -17.73
N GLU A 154 7.71 1.70 -18.18
CA GLU A 154 6.72 2.57 -18.80
C GLU A 154 6.19 1.97 -20.10
N GLN A 155 7.07 1.51 -20.99
CA GLN A 155 6.68 0.84 -22.25
C GLN A 155 5.85 -0.41 -21.99
N PHE A 156 6.27 -1.25 -21.06
CA PHE A 156 5.55 -2.47 -20.71
C PHE A 156 4.17 -2.18 -20.14
N TYR A 157 4.04 -1.18 -19.27
CA TYR A 157 2.77 -0.82 -18.67
C TYR A 157 1.80 -0.18 -19.69
N ILE A 158 2.30 0.61 -20.62
CA ILE A 158 1.49 1.18 -21.70
C ILE A 158 0.97 0.07 -22.63
N SER A 159 1.79 -0.95 -22.93
CA SER A 159 1.42 -2.06 -23.82
C SER A 159 0.42 -3.04 -23.20
N LYS A 160 0.48 -3.23 -21.89
CA LYS A 160 -0.50 -4.03 -21.15
C LYS A 160 -1.74 -3.16 -20.90
N SER A 161 -2.80 -3.40 -21.66
CA SER A 161 -4.08 -2.73 -21.44
C SER A 161 -4.50 -2.88 -19.98
N PRO A 162 -4.64 -1.78 -19.24
CA PRO A 162 -4.81 -1.86 -17.81
C PRO A 162 -6.27 -2.04 -17.43
N THR A 163 -6.43 -2.76 -16.36
CA THR A 163 -7.51 -2.72 -15.39
C THR A 163 -8.87 -3.21 -15.85
N LYS A 164 -9.12 -4.38 -15.38
CA LYS A 164 -10.47 -4.83 -15.04
C LYS A 164 -11.13 -3.75 -14.19
N ASN A 165 -12.33 -3.36 -14.54
CA ASN A 165 -13.14 -2.48 -13.71
C ASN A 165 -13.58 -3.30 -12.48
N LEU A 166 -12.75 -3.29 -11.44
CA LEU A 166 -12.90 -4.12 -10.25
C LEU A 166 -13.95 -3.48 -9.36
N LYS A 167 -15.20 -3.95 -9.47
CA LYS A 167 -16.30 -3.51 -8.62
C LYS A 167 -16.52 -4.47 -7.48
N ILE A 168 -16.66 -3.94 -6.27
CA ILE A 168 -17.10 -4.69 -5.10
C ILE A 168 -18.60 -4.92 -5.22
N LYS A 169 -19.02 -6.16 -4.98
CA LYS A 169 -20.42 -6.55 -4.91
C LYS A 169 -20.90 -6.44 -3.47
N SER A 170 -21.96 -5.68 -3.23
CA SER A 170 -22.58 -5.58 -1.91
C SER A 170 -23.06 -6.94 -1.41
N LYS A 171 -22.98 -7.16 -0.09
CA LYS A 171 -23.43 -8.39 0.57
C LYS A 171 -24.83 -8.19 1.14
N GLU A 172 -25.57 -9.28 1.25
CA GLU A 172 -26.92 -9.25 1.85
C GLU A 172 -26.86 -8.93 3.35
N LYS A 173 -25.85 -9.49 4.03
CA LYS A 173 -25.65 -9.26 5.46
C LYS A 173 -24.18 -9.09 5.82
N MET A 174 -23.94 -8.33 6.86
CA MET A 174 -22.63 -8.17 7.47
C MET A 174 -22.36 -9.31 8.44
N ILE A 175 -21.11 -9.80 8.47
CA ILE A 175 -20.66 -10.85 9.38
C ILE A 175 -19.36 -10.44 10.08
N ASN A 176 -19.13 -11.05 11.25
CA ASN A 176 -17.86 -10.97 11.96
C ASN A 176 -17.37 -12.40 12.24
N PHE A 177 -16.06 -12.63 12.07
CA PHE A 177 -15.41 -13.90 12.36
C PHE A 177 -14.77 -13.91 13.74
N PHE A 178 -14.46 -12.75 14.30
CA PHE A 178 -13.82 -12.61 15.61
C PHE A 178 -14.82 -12.10 16.65
N LYS A 179 -14.80 -12.68 17.84
CA LYS A 179 -15.69 -12.30 18.95
C LYS A 179 -15.41 -10.88 19.47
N LYS A 180 -14.16 -10.41 19.36
CA LYS A 180 -13.74 -9.07 19.78
C LYS A 180 -12.95 -8.43 18.66
N SER A 181 -13.16 -7.14 18.47
CA SER A 181 -12.41 -6.28 17.57
C SER A 181 -12.05 -5.01 18.32
N ILE A 182 -10.78 -4.56 18.20
CA ILE A 182 -10.40 -3.28 18.78
C ILE A 182 -10.90 -2.12 17.91
N SER A 183 -11.18 -0.99 18.56
CA SER A 183 -11.60 0.21 17.85
C SER A 183 -10.40 0.90 17.17
N PRO A 184 -10.55 1.48 15.97
CA PRO A 184 -9.51 2.34 15.38
C PRO A 184 -9.00 3.42 16.34
N LYS A 185 -9.85 3.96 17.20
CA LYS A 185 -9.49 5.00 18.19
C LYS A 185 -8.50 4.53 19.25
N GLU A 186 -8.46 3.24 19.55
CA GLU A 186 -7.49 2.66 20.49
C GLU A 186 -6.05 2.71 19.97
N LEU A 187 -5.86 2.90 18.66
CA LEU A 187 -4.56 3.04 18.03
C LEU A 187 -4.01 4.46 18.08
N LEU A 188 -4.80 5.45 18.50
CA LEU A 188 -4.36 6.84 18.57
C LEU A 188 -3.19 7.02 19.55
N PRO A 189 -2.27 7.95 19.28
CA PRO A 189 -1.25 8.35 20.24
C PRO A 189 -1.87 8.82 21.56
N LYS A 190 -1.23 8.50 22.69
CA LYS A 190 -1.73 8.91 24.01
C LYS A 190 -1.76 10.44 24.19
N LYS A 191 -0.79 11.17 23.58
CA LYS A 191 -0.73 12.64 23.63
C LYS A 191 -1.49 13.25 22.46
N ASN A 192 -2.26 14.29 22.70
CA ASN A 192 -3.17 14.93 21.73
C ASN A 192 -2.48 15.86 20.71
N TRP A 193 -1.17 15.76 20.50
CA TRP A 193 -0.42 16.60 19.56
C TRP A 193 -0.97 16.48 18.12
N TYR A 194 -1.53 15.33 17.76
CA TYR A 194 -2.08 15.02 16.44
C TYR A 194 -3.30 15.85 16.06
N LYS A 195 -3.98 16.50 17.01
CA LYS A 195 -5.15 17.37 16.72
C LYS A 195 -4.82 18.47 15.72
N LYS A 196 -3.55 18.92 15.67
CA LYS A 196 -3.09 19.87 14.65
C LYS A 196 -3.10 19.28 13.24
N PHE A 197 -2.87 17.97 13.08
CA PHE A 197 -2.88 17.28 11.79
C PHE A 197 -4.29 17.22 11.19
N GLU A 198 -5.32 17.07 12.02
CA GLU A 198 -6.72 16.96 11.58
C GLU A 198 -7.21 18.19 10.81
N LYS A 199 -6.56 19.35 11.00
CA LYS A 199 -6.84 20.56 10.23
C LYS A 199 -6.35 20.49 8.78
N TYR A 200 -5.33 19.68 8.49
CA TYR A 200 -4.65 19.63 7.20
C TYR A 200 -4.81 18.31 6.47
N TRP A 201 -5.10 17.24 7.20
CA TRP A 201 -5.12 15.88 6.66
C TRP A 201 -6.40 15.14 7.04
N ASN A 202 -6.98 14.50 6.05
CA ASN A 202 -8.03 13.50 6.24
C ASN A 202 -7.61 12.21 5.53
N PRO A 203 -7.13 11.19 6.27
CA PRO A 203 -6.67 9.91 5.73
C PRO A 203 -7.83 9.05 5.19
N SER A 204 -8.36 9.39 4.01
CA SER A 204 -9.46 8.69 3.34
C SER A 204 -9.20 8.53 1.85
N GLU A 205 -9.84 7.54 1.24
CA GLU A 205 -9.79 7.32 -0.21
C GLU A 205 -10.32 8.54 -0.98
N ASP A 206 -11.43 9.12 -0.54
CA ASP A 206 -12.03 10.29 -1.18
C ASP A 206 -11.10 11.50 -1.15
N ASN A 207 -10.38 11.68 -0.04
CA ASN A 207 -9.43 12.79 0.06
C ASN A 207 -8.19 12.57 -0.81
N ALA A 208 -7.72 11.33 -0.95
CA ALA A 208 -6.66 10.98 -1.90
C ALA A 208 -7.08 11.34 -3.35
N LYS A 209 -8.32 11.05 -3.72
CA LYS A 209 -8.89 11.41 -5.02
C LYS A 209 -8.96 12.93 -5.21
N LYS A 210 -9.33 13.69 -4.19
CA LYS A 210 -9.34 15.17 -4.22
C LYS A 210 -7.93 15.72 -4.47
N TYR A 211 -6.91 15.22 -3.76
CA TYR A 211 -5.52 15.62 -4.00
C TYR A 211 -5.03 15.27 -5.40
N LEU A 212 -5.44 14.13 -5.96
CA LEU A 212 -5.14 13.78 -7.34
C LEU A 212 -5.82 14.73 -8.35
N GLN A 213 -7.08 15.07 -8.11
CA GLN A 213 -7.80 16.03 -8.95
C GLN A 213 -7.16 17.43 -8.89
N GLU A 214 -6.77 17.90 -7.70
CA GLU A 214 -6.07 19.17 -7.52
C GLU A 214 -4.72 19.17 -8.24
N LEU A 215 -3.94 18.09 -8.13
CA LEU A 215 -2.69 17.95 -8.87
C LEU A 215 -2.91 18.12 -10.37
N ILE A 216 -3.86 17.37 -10.94
CA ILE A 216 -4.11 17.37 -12.38
C ILE A 216 -4.63 18.73 -12.87
N LYS A 217 -5.51 19.37 -12.09
CA LYS A 217 -6.17 20.60 -12.47
C LYS A 217 -5.28 21.83 -12.40
N SER A 218 -4.39 21.90 -11.40
CA SER A 218 -3.72 23.16 -11.05
C SER A 218 -2.22 23.09 -10.77
N LYS A 219 -1.63 21.90 -10.61
CA LYS A 219 -0.24 21.79 -10.18
C LYS A 219 0.68 21.08 -11.16
N ILE A 220 0.14 20.14 -11.95
CA ILE A 220 0.97 19.23 -12.74
C ILE A 220 1.75 19.95 -13.84
N GLU A 221 1.22 21.05 -14.34
CA GLU A 221 1.87 21.86 -15.38
C GLU A 221 3.20 22.42 -14.92
N ASN A 222 3.21 23.06 -13.73
CA ASN A 222 4.37 23.70 -13.16
C ASN A 222 5.07 22.83 -12.08
N TYR A 223 4.72 21.52 -12.04
CA TYR A 223 5.22 20.63 -11.01
C TYR A 223 6.74 20.57 -10.97
N GLY A 224 7.41 20.59 -12.13
CA GLY A 224 8.86 20.55 -12.23
C GLY A 224 9.59 21.73 -11.57
N GLU A 225 8.93 22.88 -11.52
CA GLU A 225 9.50 24.13 -10.97
C GLU A 225 9.12 24.31 -9.50
N THR A 226 7.86 23.99 -9.15
CA THR A 226 7.30 24.33 -7.84
C THR A 226 7.56 23.30 -6.76
N ARG A 227 7.81 22.03 -7.14
CA ARG A 227 7.96 20.91 -6.18
C ARG A 227 9.13 21.08 -5.21
N ASP A 228 10.19 21.74 -5.65
CA ASP A 228 11.43 21.92 -4.89
C ASP A 228 11.44 23.23 -4.07
N ILE A 229 10.35 24.00 -4.12
CA ILE A 229 10.21 25.26 -3.37
C ILE A 229 9.33 25.03 -2.13
N PRO A 230 9.90 24.95 -0.90
CA PRO A 230 9.14 24.61 0.31
C PRO A 230 7.98 25.57 0.63
N GLY A 231 8.10 26.84 0.28
CA GLY A 231 7.09 27.88 0.51
C GLY A 231 5.89 27.80 -0.43
N VAL A 232 5.95 26.96 -1.48
CA VAL A 232 4.91 26.83 -2.49
C VAL A 232 4.21 25.47 -2.34
N SER A 233 2.87 25.44 -2.42
CA SER A 233 2.10 24.19 -2.42
C SER A 233 2.18 23.47 -3.76
N GLY A 234 3.41 23.17 -4.24
CA GLY A 234 3.69 22.60 -5.57
C GLY A 234 3.60 21.07 -5.64
N THR A 235 3.59 20.37 -4.52
CA THR A 235 3.58 18.90 -4.49
C THR A 235 2.17 18.31 -4.53
N SER A 236 2.06 17.04 -4.94
CA SER A 236 0.78 16.31 -4.98
C SER A 236 0.23 15.96 -3.60
N LYS A 237 1.08 15.90 -2.57
CA LYS A 237 0.76 15.40 -1.21
C LYS A 237 0.19 13.96 -1.19
N LEU A 238 0.40 13.18 -2.25
CA LEU A 238 -0.16 11.81 -2.37
C LEU A 238 0.70 10.71 -1.70
N SER A 239 1.93 11.01 -1.29
CA SER A 239 2.84 9.99 -0.73
C SER A 239 2.29 9.23 0.48
N PRO A 240 1.67 9.86 1.51
CA PRO A 240 1.09 9.11 2.61
C PRO A 240 -0.11 8.26 2.17
N PHE A 241 -0.92 8.74 1.26
CA PHE A 241 -2.06 7.98 0.71
C PHE A 241 -1.61 6.77 -0.10
N LEU A 242 -0.50 6.87 -0.84
CA LEU A 242 0.13 5.74 -1.52
C LEU A 242 0.71 4.73 -0.53
N LYS A 243 1.36 5.19 0.56
CA LYS A 243 1.94 4.31 1.58
C LYS A 243 0.86 3.49 2.30
N PHE A 244 -0.26 4.10 2.65
CA PHE A 244 -1.37 3.40 3.29
C PHE A 244 -2.36 2.78 2.29
N GLY A 245 -2.11 2.92 0.99
CA GLY A 245 -2.90 2.31 -0.06
C GLY A 245 -4.33 2.85 -0.17
N GLN A 246 -4.57 4.08 0.25
CA GLN A 246 -5.85 4.78 0.07
C GLN A 246 -6.08 5.22 -1.39
N ILE A 247 -5.03 5.16 -2.19
CA ILE A 247 -5.09 5.26 -3.64
C ILE A 247 -4.11 4.27 -4.26
N HIS A 248 -4.52 3.65 -5.36
CA HIS A 248 -3.64 2.78 -6.12
C HIS A 248 -2.79 3.59 -7.10
N VAL A 249 -1.52 3.22 -7.27
CA VAL A 249 -0.62 3.91 -8.20
C VAL A 249 -1.13 3.88 -9.64
N GLU A 250 -1.82 2.80 -10.05
CA GLU A 250 -2.46 2.71 -11.36
C GLU A 250 -3.58 3.74 -11.56
N THR A 251 -4.34 4.07 -10.51
CA THR A 251 -5.37 5.11 -10.57
C THR A 251 -4.74 6.47 -10.88
N ILE A 252 -3.60 6.77 -10.23
CA ILE A 252 -2.84 8.00 -10.48
C ILE A 252 -2.31 7.99 -11.92
N TRP A 253 -1.65 6.90 -12.31
CA TRP A 253 -1.10 6.74 -13.66
C TRP A 253 -2.15 7.00 -14.74
N LYS A 254 -3.30 6.32 -14.66
CA LYS A 254 -4.39 6.47 -15.64
C LYS A 254 -4.88 7.90 -15.73
N LYS A 255 -5.18 8.50 -14.56
CA LYS A 255 -5.66 9.88 -14.54
C LYS A 255 -4.64 10.87 -15.12
N CYS A 256 -3.36 10.59 -14.95
CA CYS A 256 -2.31 11.37 -15.60
C CYS A 256 -2.25 11.12 -17.12
N GLN A 257 -2.53 9.90 -17.60
CA GLN A 257 -2.57 9.63 -19.06
C GLN A 257 -3.73 10.34 -19.77
N ASP A 258 -4.83 10.62 -19.08
CA ASP A 258 -5.98 11.35 -19.61
C ASP A 258 -5.67 12.84 -19.90
N ILE A 259 -4.52 13.36 -19.47
CA ILE A 259 -4.11 14.75 -19.69
C ILE A 259 -3.71 14.93 -21.16
N LYS A 260 -4.42 15.83 -21.85
CA LYS A 260 -4.25 16.05 -23.30
C LYS A 260 -2.90 16.68 -23.66
N VAL A 261 -2.41 17.60 -22.84
CA VAL A 261 -1.14 18.32 -23.06
C VAL A 261 -0.11 17.83 -22.07
N LYS A 262 0.84 17.02 -22.56
CA LYS A 262 1.90 16.42 -21.72
C LYS A 262 3.11 17.35 -21.63
N GLN A 263 3.03 18.33 -20.74
CA GLN A 263 4.08 19.32 -20.52
C GLN A 263 5.26 18.77 -19.68
N VAL A 264 6.31 19.55 -19.52
CA VAL A 264 7.52 19.20 -18.77
C VAL A 264 7.19 18.80 -17.32
N GLY A 265 6.29 19.55 -16.66
CA GLY A 265 5.85 19.22 -15.30
C GLY A 265 5.16 17.86 -15.16
N TYR A 266 4.32 17.49 -16.14
CA TYR A 266 3.73 16.16 -16.24
C TYR A 266 4.82 15.07 -16.26
N ARG A 267 5.84 15.22 -17.12
CA ARG A 267 6.92 14.22 -17.24
C ARG A 267 7.71 14.09 -15.96
N LYS A 268 7.97 15.18 -15.26
CA LYS A 268 8.60 15.20 -13.95
C LYS A 268 7.77 14.40 -12.94
N TYR A 269 6.46 14.63 -12.87
CA TYR A 269 5.60 13.92 -11.94
C TYR A 269 5.53 12.41 -12.23
N ILE A 270 5.41 12.02 -13.49
CA ILE A 270 5.42 10.60 -13.90
C ILE A 270 6.74 9.92 -13.50
N ASN A 271 7.86 10.61 -13.63
CA ASN A 271 9.15 10.10 -13.18
C ASN A 271 9.20 9.87 -11.66
N GLU A 272 8.47 10.66 -10.84
CA GLU A 272 8.39 10.39 -9.39
C GLU A 272 7.66 9.07 -9.08
N LEU A 273 6.63 8.74 -9.84
CA LEU A 273 6.01 7.42 -9.75
C LEU A 273 7.01 6.33 -10.15
N GLY A 274 7.81 6.59 -11.20
CA GLY A 274 8.89 5.70 -11.62
C GLY A 274 9.94 5.48 -10.55
N TRP A 275 10.37 6.53 -9.86
CA TRP A 275 11.32 6.43 -8.74
C TRP A 275 10.78 5.58 -7.60
N ARG A 276 9.47 5.67 -7.32
CA ARG A 276 8.81 4.81 -6.34
C ARG A 276 8.87 3.34 -6.76
N GLU A 277 8.51 3.02 -8.00
CA GLU A 277 8.58 1.65 -8.54
C GLU A 277 10.01 1.11 -8.51
N PHE A 278 10.98 1.92 -8.91
CA PHE A 278 12.40 1.55 -8.90
C PHE A 278 12.90 1.29 -7.47
N SER A 279 12.52 2.12 -6.50
CA SER A 279 12.91 1.93 -5.10
C SER A 279 12.36 0.62 -4.53
N HIS A 280 11.10 0.28 -4.83
CA HIS A 280 10.52 -1.01 -4.45
C HIS A 280 11.26 -2.19 -5.13
N SER A 281 11.61 -2.06 -6.41
CA SER A 281 12.38 -3.06 -7.14
C SER A 281 13.76 -3.26 -6.52
N LEU A 282 14.47 -2.18 -6.20
CA LEU A 282 15.78 -2.25 -5.55
C LEU A 282 15.71 -2.97 -4.20
N ILE A 283 14.77 -2.63 -3.33
CA ILE A 283 14.63 -3.28 -2.02
C ILE A 283 14.26 -4.76 -2.17
N ASN A 284 13.45 -5.11 -3.16
CA ASN A 284 13.07 -6.49 -3.41
C ASN A 284 14.27 -7.35 -3.84
N TYR A 285 15.14 -6.84 -4.74
CA TYR A 285 16.29 -7.58 -5.25
C TYR A 285 17.56 -7.44 -4.42
N PHE A 286 17.68 -6.33 -3.70
CA PHE A 286 18.86 -5.98 -2.90
C PHE A 286 18.47 -5.62 -1.46
N PRO A 287 17.84 -6.55 -0.71
CA PRO A 287 17.34 -6.28 0.65
C PRO A 287 18.43 -5.85 1.64
N GLN A 288 19.70 -6.20 1.36
CA GLN A 288 20.85 -5.79 2.18
C GLN A 288 21.01 -4.25 2.24
N MET A 289 20.51 -3.52 1.24
CA MET A 289 20.59 -2.05 1.24
C MET A 289 19.79 -1.37 2.35
N LEU A 290 18.90 -2.09 3.03
CA LEU A 290 18.23 -1.59 4.23
C LEU A 290 19.17 -1.44 5.44
N LYS A 291 20.34 -2.08 5.41
CA LYS A 291 21.33 -2.09 6.51
C LYS A 291 22.75 -1.71 6.06
N GLY A 292 23.02 -1.65 4.77
CA GLY A 292 24.33 -1.36 4.21
C GLY A 292 24.23 -0.71 2.82
N ASN A 293 25.35 -0.55 2.15
CA ASN A 293 25.39 0.06 0.83
C ASN A 293 24.90 -0.88 -0.28
N LEU A 294 24.22 -0.34 -1.29
CA LEU A 294 23.86 -1.08 -2.50
C LEU A 294 25.11 -1.57 -3.25
N ARG A 295 26.14 -0.72 -3.30
CA ARG A 295 27.46 -1.03 -3.85
C ARG A 295 28.44 -1.23 -2.70
N LYS A 296 29.01 -2.42 -2.59
CA LYS A 296 29.93 -2.79 -1.51
C LYS A 296 31.21 -1.94 -1.48
N ASP A 297 31.61 -1.37 -2.62
CA ASP A 297 32.77 -0.49 -2.69
C ASP A 297 32.65 0.71 -1.72
N PHE A 298 31.43 1.19 -1.47
CA PHE A 298 31.18 2.27 -0.51
C PHE A 298 31.31 1.83 0.96
N ASP A 299 31.36 0.52 1.26
CA ASP A 299 31.59 0.04 2.63
C ASP A 299 33.02 0.36 3.08
N ASN A 300 33.95 0.48 2.13
CA ASN A 300 35.36 0.84 2.36
C ASN A 300 35.63 2.36 2.32
N PHE A 301 34.60 3.18 2.08
CA PHE A 301 34.76 4.62 2.09
C PHE A 301 35.10 5.09 3.52
N PRO A 302 36.11 5.98 3.70
CA PRO A 302 36.55 6.41 5.02
C PRO A 302 35.56 7.40 5.65
N TRP A 303 34.43 6.90 6.08
CA TRP A 303 33.42 7.69 6.80
C TRP A 303 33.97 8.18 8.12
N VAL A 304 34.04 9.50 8.30
CA VAL A 304 34.48 10.11 9.57
C VAL A 304 33.27 10.18 10.49
N LYS A 305 33.34 9.49 11.63
CA LYS A 305 32.40 9.69 12.76
C LYS A 305 32.94 10.84 13.60
N ASN A 306 32.38 12.02 13.45
CA ASN A 306 32.73 13.17 14.26
C ASN A 306 31.45 13.81 14.79
N GLU A 307 31.20 13.67 16.10
CA GLU A 307 30.01 14.21 16.75
C GLU A 307 29.93 15.74 16.66
N LYS A 308 31.08 16.43 16.54
CA LYS A 308 31.13 17.88 16.36
C LYS A 308 30.54 18.38 15.03
N PHE A 309 30.33 17.48 14.04
CA PHE A 309 29.66 17.82 12.79
C PHE A 309 28.14 17.59 12.85
N LEU A 310 27.62 17.11 13.98
CA LEU A 310 26.20 16.88 14.21
C LEU A 310 25.54 17.97 15.07
N GLU A 311 26.32 18.90 15.61
CA GLU A 311 25.87 20.11 16.29
C GLU A 311 25.66 21.26 15.28
#